data_9ba911336501c43164cf69f013d5f81e
#
_entry.id   9ba911336501c43164cf69f013d5f81e
#
_cell.length_a   1.000
_cell.length_b   1.000
_cell.length_c   1.000
_cell.angle_alpha   90.00
_cell.angle_beta   90.00
_cell.angle_gamma   90.00
#
_symmetry.space_group_name_H-M   'P 1'
#
loop_
_entity.id
_entity.type
_entity.pdbx_description
1 polymer ?
#
loop_
_entity_poly.entity_id
_entity_poly.type
_entity_poly.pdbx_seq_one_letter_code
_entity_poly.pdbx_strand_id
1 'polypeptide(L)'
;NMYCLEKDEEMPTVPDEKNAGIADGVVINNSWAPKAILGEGGKVTGIELMRCVSVRDANGRFAPVYDESETITVPCSNVLVAIGQRSDYGAVLAGTAAETPDGQLIAHDGVTFQTAEADVFVGGDCATGPKYTIDAIASGREGAVSIHRFVNVGQTLTLHRNLRDFKELDKENVTLPAEKIKKPARAEVVIDPKKVKTMCDDRVTFTEEQIK
;
A
#
# COMPACT_ATOMS: atom_id res chain seq x y z
N ASN A 1 9.25 16.61 9.83
CA ASN A 1 8.52 15.85 10.84
C ASN A 1 7.37 15.08 10.18
N MET A 2 7.19 13.83 10.55
CA MET A 2 6.06 12.98 10.20
C MET A 2 5.26 12.73 11.47
N TYR A 3 3.95 12.80 11.38
CA TYR A 3 3.02 12.50 12.47
C TYR A 3 2.07 11.40 12.01
N CYS A 4 1.88 10.35 12.82
CA CYS A 4 1.02 9.22 12.47
C CYS A 4 0.19 8.77 13.69
N LEU A 5 -0.90 8.06 13.40
CA LEU A 5 -1.84 7.58 14.41
C LEU A 5 -1.24 6.43 15.24
N GLU A 6 -0.47 5.59 14.58
CA GLU A 6 0.07 4.35 15.12
C GLU A 6 1.16 4.61 16.17
N LYS A 7 1.28 3.69 17.11
CA LYS A 7 2.50 3.53 17.90
C LYS A 7 3.62 2.98 17.01
N ASP A 8 4.85 3.03 17.49
CA ASP A 8 6.01 2.63 16.71
C ASP A 8 5.94 1.16 16.24
N GLU A 9 5.50 0.27 17.12
CA GLU A 9 5.33 -1.14 16.86
C GLU A 9 4.10 -1.49 16.02
N GLU A 10 3.14 -0.56 15.88
CA GLU A 10 1.89 -0.74 15.12
C GLU A 10 1.99 -0.18 13.70
N MET A 11 3.07 0.50 13.36
CA MET A 11 3.25 1.11 12.04
C MET A 11 3.25 0.04 10.95
N PRO A 12 2.39 0.15 9.92
CA PRO A 12 2.28 -0.84 8.85
C PRO A 12 3.41 -0.74 7.82
N THR A 13 4.35 0.18 8.00
CA THR A 13 5.45 0.40 7.07
C THR A 13 6.50 -0.70 7.13
N VAL A 14 7.13 -0.98 6.00
CA VAL A 14 8.27 -1.90 5.93
C VAL A 14 9.46 -1.31 6.70
N PRO A 15 10.15 -2.11 7.54
CA PRO A 15 11.28 -1.61 8.35
C PRO A 15 12.37 -0.89 7.55
N ASP A 16 12.67 -1.36 6.35
CA ASP A 16 13.69 -0.76 5.48
C ASP A 16 13.30 0.66 5.04
N GLU A 17 12.05 0.89 4.67
CA GLU A 17 11.52 2.21 4.30
C GLU A 17 11.51 3.17 5.50
N LYS A 18 11.12 2.68 6.67
CA LYS A 18 11.15 3.45 7.91
C LYS A 18 12.58 3.89 8.24
N ASN A 19 13.53 2.95 8.20
CA ASN A 19 14.92 3.21 8.50
C ASN A 19 15.56 4.17 7.49
N ALA A 20 15.25 4.02 6.20
CA ALA A 20 15.68 4.94 5.16
C ALA A 20 15.17 6.37 5.42
N GLY A 21 13.89 6.52 5.76
CA GLY A 21 13.32 7.82 6.11
C GLY A 21 14.01 8.46 7.32
N ILE A 22 14.29 7.68 8.36
CA ILE A 22 15.04 8.16 9.55
C ILE A 22 16.46 8.57 9.17
N ALA A 23 17.14 7.79 8.33
CA ALA A 23 18.49 8.12 7.84
C ALA A 23 18.49 9.43 7.04
N ASP A 24 17.43 9.71 6.28
CA ASP A 24 17.23 10.96 5.57
C ASP A 24 16.84 12.13 6.49
N GLY A 25 16.65 11.88 7.77
CA GLY A 25 16.39 12.89 8.79
C GLY A 25 14.92 13.13 9.05
N VAL A 26 14.04 12.21 8.67
CA VAL A 26 12.64 12.26 9.08
C VAL A 26 12.54 11.95 10.56
N VAL A 27 11.89 12.84 11.31
CA VAL A 27 11.52 12.62 12.71
C VAL A 27 10.09 12.11 12.74
N ILE A 28 9.91 10.89 13.24
CA ILE A 28 8.61 10.24 13.35
C ILE A 28 8.03 10.52 14.74
N ASN A 29 6.80 11.03 14.76
CA ASN A 29 6.05 11.34 15.97
C ASN A 29 4.78 10.49 15.99
N ASN A 30 4.81 9.46 16.79
CA ASN A 30 3.75 8.46 16.90
C ASN A 30 2.57 8.92 17.76
N SER A 31 1.40 8.34 17.53
CA SER A 31 0.16 8.55 18.30
C SER A 31 -0.38 9.98 18.27
N TRP A 32 -0.30 10.61 17.10
CA TRP A 32 -0.86 11.94 16.85
C TRP A 32 -1.76 11.96 15.62
N ALA A 33 -2.93 12.54 15.77
CA ALA A 33 -3.93 12.73 14.72
C ALA A 33 -4.02 14.20 14.30
N PRO A 34 -4.24 14.51 13.02
CA PRO A 34 -4.50 15.90 12.62
C PRO A 34 -5.88 16.35 13.15
N LYS A 35 -5.91 17.54 13.77
CA LYS A 35 -7.14 18.18 14.24
C LYS A 35 -7.51 19.36 13.36
N ALA A 36 -6.56 20.26 13.13
CA ALA A 36 -6.80 21.44 12.29
C ALA A 36 -5.51 21.95 11.63
N ILE A 37 -5.61 22.41 10.40
CA ILE A 37 -4.54 23.15 9.72
C ILE A 37 -4.75 24.63 10.04
N LEU A 38 -3.74 25.28 10.61
CA LEU A 38 -3.75 26.66 11.00
C LEU A 38 -3.20 27.54 9.86
N GLY A 39 -3.82 28.68 9.63
CA GLY A 39 -3.41 29.59 8.58
C GLY A 39 -3.80 31.03 8.83
N GLU A 40 -3.04 31.95 8.24
CA GLU A 40 -3.29 33.37 8.24
C GLU A 40 -2.96 33.96 6.88
N GLY A 41 -3.80 34.87 6.39
CA GLY A 41 -3.59 35.51 5.09
C GLY A 41 -3.45 34.56 3.90
N GLY A 42 -4.15 33.39 3.92
CA GLY A 42 -4.07 32.38 2.87
C GLY A 42 -2.81 31.52 2.90
N LYS A 43 -2.00 31.58 3.96
CA LYS A 43 -0.79 30.77 4.13
C LYS A 43 -0.91 29.88 5.37
N VAL A 44 -0.37 28.68 5.27
CA VAL A 44 -0.26 27.76 6.41
C VAL A 44 0.73 28.33 7.42
N THR A 45 0.35 28.36 8.70
CA THR A 45 1.20 28.80 9.82
C THR A 45 1.50 27.67 10.78
N GLY A 46 0.73 26.57 10.73
CA GLY A 46 0.92 25.43 11.62
C GLY A 46 -0.14 24.37 11.44
N ILE A 47 -0.03 23.33 12.25
CA ILE A 47 -1.02 22.27 12.40
C ILE A 47 -1.28 22.01 13.87
N GLU A 48 -2.55 21.89 14.24
CA GLU A 48 -2.97 21.38 15.54
C GLU A 48 -3.21 19.88 15.42
N LEU A 49 -2.60 19.14 16.34
CA LEU A 49 -2.69 17.68 16.43
C LEU A 49 -3.32 17.32 17.78
N MET A 50 -4.03 16.20 17.82
CA MET A 50 -4.60 15.62 19.03
C MET A 50 -4.05 14.23 19.28
N ARG A 51 -4.05 13.78 20.53
CA ARG A 51 -3.53 12.45 20.89
C ARG A 51 -4.40 11.35 20.30
N CYS A 52 -3.77 10.39 19.61
CA CYS A 52 -4.38 9.12 19.24
C CYS A 52 -4.13 8.09 20.33
N VAL A 53 -5.19 7.62 21.00
CA VAL A 53 -5.12 6.67 22.11
C VAL A 53 -4.99 5.25 21.59
N SER A 54 -5.77 4.92 20.56
CA SER A 54 -5.72 3.63 19.88
C SER A 54 -6.14 3.79 18.41
N VAL A 55 -5.60 2.96 17.53
CA VAL A 55 -5.92 2.98 16.09
C VAL A 55 -6.97 1.93 15.73
N ARG A 56 -7.05 0.83 16.50
CA ARG A 56 -7.90 -0.31 16.21
C ARG A 56 -8.81 -0.64 17.38
N ASP A 57 -9.98 -1.20 17.07
CA ASP A 57 -10.90 -1.76 18.06
C ASP A 57 -10.43 -3.14 18.54
N ALA A 58 -11.20 -3.73 19.48
CA ALA A 58 -10.93 -5.05 20.04
C ALA A 58 -10.95 -6.19 18.99
N ASN A 59 -11.52 -5.95 17.81
CA ASN A 59 -11.57 -6.91 16.69
C ASN A 59 -10.48 -6.66 15.65
N GLY A 60 -9.55 -5.72 15.92
CA GLY A 60 -8.48 -5.35 14.98
C GLY A 60 -8.91 -4.46 13.81
N ARG A 61 -10.14 -3.95 13.80
CA ARG A 61 -10.64 -3.06 12.74
C ARG A 61 -10.15 -1.64 12.99
N PHE A 62 -9.89 -0.91 11.92
CA PHE A 62 -9.52 0.50 11.99
C PHE A 62 -10.69 1.32 12.58
N ALA A 63 -10.51 1.79 13.80
CA ALA A 63 -11.47 2.57 14.58
C ALA A 63 -10.71 3.46 15.58
N PRO A 64 -10.06 4.52 15.10
CA PRO A 64 -9.19 5.33 15.95
C PRO A 64 -9.98 6.06 17.04
N VAL A 65 -9.42 6.08 18.24
CA VAL A 65 -9.93 6.80 19.42
C VAL A 65 -8.96 7.93 19.72
N TYR A 66 -9.51 9.12 19.91
CA TYR A 66 -8.74 10.34 20.16
C TYR A 66 -9.01 10.91 21.54
N ASP A 67 -8.00 11.50 22.16
CA ASP A 67 -8.13 12.38 23.31
C ASP A 67 -8.00 13.82 22.84
N GLU A 68 -9.12 14.50 22.71
CA GLU A 68 -9.18 15.90 22.26
C GLU A 68 -8.69 16.88 23.32
N SER A 69 -8.52 16.45 24.58
CA SER A 69 -7.99 17.29 25.66
C SER A 69 -6.46 17.39 25.61
N GLU A 70 -5.78 16.41 24.98
CA GLU A 70 -4.34 16.42 24.77
C GLU A 70 -4.02 16.85 23.34
N THR A 71 -3.68 18.13 23.17
CA THR A 71 -3.35 18.71 21.86
C THR A 71 -1.96 19.34 21.85
N ILE A 72 -1.34 19.36 20.67
CA ILE A 72 -0.12 20.12 20.41
C ILE A 72 -0.28 20.94 19.15
N THR A 73 0.36 22.11 19.14
CA THR A 73 0.46 22.94 17.93
C THR A 73 1.87 22.92 17.40
N VAL A 74 2.02 22.54 16.13
CA VAL A 74 3.31 22.48 15.45
C VAL A 74 3.38 23.58 14.39
N PRO A 75 4.28 24.57 14.54
CA PRO A 75 4.45 25.60 13.53
C PRO A 75 5.08 25.00 12.26
N CYS A 76 4.47 25.26 11.12
CA CYS A 76 4.96 24.85 9.82
C CYS A 76 4.40 25.74 8.70
N SER A 77 5.08 25.76 7.57
CA SER A 77 4.63 26.49 6.37
C SER A 77 3.96 25.59 5.32
N ASN A 78 4.10 24.28 5.48
CA ASN A 78 3.51 23.31 4.58
C ASN A 78 3.02 22.09 5.38
N VAL A 79 1.89 21.53 4.97
CA VAL A 79 1.33 20.28 5.48
C VAL A 79 1.13 19.35 4.28
N LEU A 80 1.78 18.18 4.32
CA LEU A 80 1.61 17.11 3.34
C LEU A 80 0.69 16.05 3.95
N VAL A 81 -0.50 15.89 3.36
CA VAL A 81 -1.50 14.93 3.82
C VAL A 81 -1.29 13.61 3.10
N ALA A 82 -0.94 12.56 3.87
CA ALA A 82 -0.67 11.21 3.37
C ALA A 82 -1.42 10.14 4.20
N ILE A 83 -2.72 10.37 4.40
CA ILE A 83 -3.60 9.57 5.29
C ILE A 83 -4.29 8.39 4.59
N GLY A 84 -3.82 8.00 3.43
CA GLY A 84 -4.40 6.97 2.59
C GLY A 84 -5.28 7.53 1.48
N GLN A 85 -5.78 6.63 0.66
CA GLN A 85 -6.63 6.93 -0.48
C GLN A 85 -7.81 5.97 -0.50
N ARG A 86 -8.89 6.38 -1.13
CA ARG A 86 -10.06 5.54 -1.40
C ARG A 86 -10.47 5.72 -2.86
N SER A 87 -11.07 4.71 -3.43
CA SER A 87 -11.65 4.79 -4.75
C SER A 87 -12.88 5.72 -4.73
N ASP A 88 -12.93 6.63 -5.68
CA ASP A 88 -14.07 7.50 -5.97
C ASP A 88 -14.54 7.15 -7.39
N TYR A 89 -15.73 6.63 -7.49
CA TYR A 89 -16.31 6.17 -8.78
C TYR A 89 -17.17 7.25 -9.44
N GLY A 90 -17.58 8.26 -8.67
CA GLY A 90 -18.49 9.30 -9.15
C GLY A 90 -19.73 8.69 -9.80
N ALA A 91 -20.01 9.13 -11.03
CA ALA A 91 -21.15 8.63 -11.82
C ALA A 91 -20.79 7.50 -12.80
N VAL A 92 -19.54 7.02 -12.83
CA VAL A 92 -19.09 6.06 -13.87
C VAL A 92 -19.85 4.75 -13.82
N LEU A 93 -20.21 4.27 -12.64
CA LEU A 93 -20.94 3.01 -12.42
C LEU A 93 -22.43 3.22 -12.12
N ALA A 94 -22.90 4.46 -12.09
CA ALA A 94 -24.26 4.77 -11.70
C ALA A 94 -25.30 4.11 -12.65
N GLY A 95 -26.27 3.41 -12.07
CA GLY A 95 -27.32 2.71 -12.81
C GLY A 95 -26.89 1.40 -13.49
N THR A 96 -25.65 0.94 -13.28
CA THR A 96 -25.19 -0.37 -13.75
C THR A 96 -25.30 -1.43 -12.66
N ALA A 97 -25.25 -2.72 -13.02
CA ALA A 97 -25.19 -3.81 -12.05
C ALA A 97 -23.86 -3.87 -11.27
N ALA A 98 -22.87 -3.09 -11.68
CA ALA A 98 -21.58 -2.93 -11.01
C ALA A 98 -21.52 -1.72 -10.07
N GLU A 99 -22.65 -1.00 -9.89
CA GLU A 99 -22.69 0.17 -9.02
C GLU A 99 -22.19 -0.17 -7.61
N THR A 100 -21.21 0.60 -7.17
CA THR A 100 -20.50 0.35 -5.92
C THR A 100 -20.28 1.68 -5.20
N PRO A 101 -20.58 1.77 -3.88
CA PRO A 101 -20.30 2.97 -3.10
C PRO A 101 -18.80 3.30 -3.09
N ASP A 102 -18.50 4.61 -3.04
CA ASP A 102 -17.12 5.09 -2.95
C ASP A 102 -16.38 4.48 -1.76
N GLY A 103 -15.14 4.11 -1.99
CA GLY A 103 -14.27 3.48 -0.99
C GLY A 103 -14.50 1.98 -0.78
N GLN A 104 -15.50 1.38 -1.42
CA GLN A 104 -15.68 -0.07 -1.45
C GLN A 104 -15.01 -0.70 -2.68
N LEU A 105 -14.75 -2.00 -2.62
CA LEU A 105 -14.19 -2.74 -3.76
C LEU A 105 -15.32 -3.15 -4.70
N ILE A 106 -15.09 -3.05 -5.99
CA ILE A 106 -16.03 -3.50 -7.00
C ILE A 106 -16.06 -5.03 -7.02
N ALA A 107 -17.24 -5.60 -6.80
CA ALA A 107 -17.44 -7.05 -6.87
C ALA A 107 -17.16 -7.58 -8.29
N HIS A 108 -16.36 -8.62 -8.41
CA HIS A 108 -15.96 -9.20 -9.68
C HIS A 108 -15.63 -10.68 -9.56
N ASP A 109 -15.59 -11.38 -10.69
CA ASP A 109 -15.07 -12.73 -10.77
C ASP A 109 -13.54 -12.71 -10.67
N GLY A 110 -12.97 -13.48 -9.75
CA GLY A 110 -11.53 -13.47 -9.44
C GLY A 110 -10.62 -14.01 -10.56
N VAL A 111 -11.18 -14.63 -11.60
CA VAL A 111 -10.45 -15.18 -12.74
C VAL A 111 -10.54 -14.26 -13.96
N THR A 112 -11.73 -13.77 -14.23
CA THR A 112 -12.03 -12.99 -15.42
C THR A 112 -11.99 -11.49 -15.21
N PHE A 113 -12.05 -11.05 -13.95
CA PHE A 113 -12.17 -9.64 -13.56
C PHE A 113 -13.44 -8.96 -14.10
N GLN A 114 -14.42 -9.78 -14.53
CA GLN A 114 -15.73 -9.33 -14.98
C GLN A 114 -16.61 -9.00 -13.76
N THR A 115 -17.33 -7.91 -13.84
CA THR A 115 -18.30 -7.50 -12.80
C THR A 115 -19.67 -8.14 -13.03
N ALA A 116 -20.65 -7.78 -12.21
CA ALA A 116 -22.05 -8.14 -12.44
C ALA A 116 -22.63 -7.51 -13.72
N GLU A 117 -22.07 -6.39 -14.19
CA GLU A 117 -22.33 -5.81 -15.50
C GLU A 117 -21.48 -6.52 -16.55
N ALA A 118 -22.11 -7.15 -17.53
CA ALA A 118 -21.45 -8.11 -18.42
C ALA A 118 -20.31 -7.53 -19.28
N ASP A 119 -20.37 -6.25 -19.61
CA ASP A 119 -19.38 -5.53 -20.43
C ASP A 119 -18.43 -4.66 -19.60
N VAL A 120 -18.52 -4.73 -18.26
CA VAL A 120 -17.66 -3.99 -17.34
C VAL A 120 -16.66 -4.93 -16.66
N PHE A 121 -15.39 -4.61 -16.80
CA PHE A 121 -14.26 -5.31 -16.18
C PHE A 121 -13.50 -4.37 -15.25
N VAL A 122 -12.92 -4.91 -14.20
CA VAL A 122 -12.24 -4.13 -13.17
C VAL A 122 -10.86 -4.72 -12.88
N GLY A 123 -9.91 -3.88 -12.44
CA GLY A 123 -8.57 -4.32 -12.04
C GLY A 123 -7.87 -3.28 -11.18
N GLY A 124 -6.74 -3.65 -10.58
CA GLY A 124 -6.00 -2.78 -9.67
C GLY A 124 -6.71 -2.54 -8.34
N ASP A 125 -6.45 -1.40 -7.73
CA ASP A 125 -6.90 -1.08 -6.35
C ASP A 125 -8.42 -1.08 -6.18
N CYS A 126 -9.17 -0.72 -7.20
CA CYS A 126 -10.64 -0.75 -7.14
C CYS A 126 -11.21 -2.17 -7.11
N ALA A 127 -10.44 -3.17 -7.56
CA ALA A 127 -10.82 -4.58 -7.51
C ALA A 127 -10.29 -5.28 -6.24
N THR A 128 -9.04 -5.04 -5.88
CA THR A 128 -8.32 -5.84 -4.88
C THR A 128 -7.92 -5.09 -3.62
N GLY A 129 -8.20 -3.81 -3.54
CA GLY A 129 -7.66 -2.89 -2.54
C GLY A 129 -6.23 -2.45 -2.87
N PRO A 130 -5.68 -1.50 -2.11
CA PRO A 130 -4.33 -1.01 -2.30
C PRO A 130 -3.29 -2.14 -2.22
N LYS A 131 -2.52 -2.32 -3.30
CA LYS A 131 -1.44 -3.31 -3.42
C LYS A 131 -0.25 -2.71 -4.17
N TYR A 132 0.72 -3.55 -4.51
CA TYR A 132 1.87 -3.13 -5.31
C TYR A 132 1.48 -2.87 -6.76
N THR A 133 2.23 -2.01 -7.43
CA THR A 133 2.05 -1.70 -8.85
C THR A 133 2.04 -2.95 -9.73
N ILE A 134 2.84 -3.97 -9.37
CA ILE A 134 2.89 -5.23 -10.12
C ILE A 134 1.56 -6.00 -10.05
N ASP A 135 0.82 -5.91 -8.94
CA ASP A 135 -0.50 -6.53 -8.80
C ASP A 135 -1.54 -5.83 -9.70
N ALA A 136 -1.44 -4.51 -9.80
CA ALA A 136 -2.29 -3.73 -10.71
C ALA A 136 -2.00 -4.08 -12.19
N ILE A 137 -0.72 -4.22 -12.56
CA ILE A 137 -0.31 -4.65 -13.89
C ILE A 137 -0.83 -6.06 -14.19
N ALA A 138 -0.71 -6.99 -13.23
CA ALA A 138 -1.18 -8.37 -13.40
C ALA A 138 -2.70 -8.43 -13.60
N SER A 139 -3.47 -7.76 -12.76
CA SER A 139 -4.93 -7.69 -12.89
C SER A 139 -5.38 -7.02 -14.19
N GLY A 140 -4.70 -5.95 -14.59
CA GLY A 140 -4.96 -5.27 -15.87
C GLY A 140 -4.70 -6.16 -17.08
N ARG A 141 -3.64 -6.97 -17.05
CA ARG A 141 -3.37 -7.97 -18.09
C ARG A 141 -4.46 -9.03 -18.20
N GLU A 142 -4.88 -9.58 -17.07
CA GLU A 142 -5.95 -10.60 -17.05
C GLU A 142 -7.29 -10.00 -17.48
N GLY A 143 -7.61 -8.78 -17.05
CA GLY A 143 -8.78 -8.05 -17.49
C GLY A 143 -8.78 -7.79 -19.01
N ALA A 144 -7.64 -7.38 -19.56
CA ALA A 144 -7.49 -7.16 -21.01
C ALA A 144 -7.72 -8.44 -21.83
N VAL A 145 -7.25 -9.61 -21.34
CA VAL A 145 -7.54 -10.92 -21.97
C VAL A 145 -9.03 -11.22 -21.91
N SER A 146 -9.71 -10.88 -20.81
CA SER A 146 -11.17 -11.05 -20.69
C SER A 146 -11.94 -10.16 -21.65
N ILE A 147 -11.58 -8.89 -21.73
CA ILE A 147 -12.19 -7.94 -22.69
C ILE A 147 -12.00 -8.43 -24.13
N HIS A 148 -10.76 -8.84 -24.47
CA HIS A 148 -10.49 -9.38 -25.81
C HIS A 148 -11.38 -10.57 -26.13
N ARG A 149 -11.56 -11.51 -25.21
CA ARG A 149 -12.42 -12.67 -25.40
C ARG A 149 -13.90 -12.33 -25.42
N PHE A 150 -14.31 -11.36 -24.64
CA PHE A 150 -15.71 -10.90 -24.58
C PHE A 150 -16.17 -10.32 -25.90
N VAL A 151 -15.32 -9.50 -26.54
CA VAL A 151 -15.67 -8.88 -27.84
C VAL A 151 -15.54 -9.83 -29.03
N ASN A 152 -14.88 -10.99 -28.87
CA ASN A 152 -14.74 -12.00 -29.92
C ASN A 152 -15.75 -13.11 -29.73
N VAL A 153 -16.80 -13.12 -30.55
CA VAL A 153 -17.90 -14.09 -30.49
C VAL A 153 -17.38 -15.52 -30.52
N GLY A 154 -17.90 -16.36 -29.62
CA GLY A 154 -17.56 -17.79 -29.53
C GLY A 154 -16.37 -18.12 -28.65
N GLN A 155 -15.72 -17.13 -28.05
CA GLN A 155 -14.68 -17.35 -27.04
C GLN A 155 -15.27 -17.39 -25.62
N THR A 156 -14.73 -18.28 -24.78
CA THR A 156 -15.10 -18.33 -23.37
C THR A 156 -14.12 -17.52 -22.53
N LEU A 157 -14.59 -16.83 -21.48
CA LEU A 157 -13.73 -16.04 -20.63
C LEU A 157 -12.80 -16.90 -19.76
N THR A 158 -13.21 -18.12 -19.43
CA THR A 158 -12.54 -18.99 -18.44
C THR A 158 -11.65 -20.07 -19.03
N LEU A 159 -11.93 -20.54 -20.26
CA LEU A 159 -11.18 -21.64 -20.87
C LEU A 159 -9.71 -21.28 -21.04
N HIS A 160 -8.81 -22.23 -20.66
CA HIS A 160 -7.35 -22.05 -20.71
C HIS A 160 -6.83 -20.83 -19.90
N ARG A 161 -7.56 -20.37 -18.88
CA ARG A 161 -7.00 -19.47 -17.89
C ARG A 161 -6.02 -20.23 -17.01
N ASN A 162 -4.92 -19.59 -16.71
CA ASN A 162 -3.88 -20.16 -15.86
C ASN A 162 -4.33 -20.02 -14.39
N LEU A 163 -5.18 -20.93 -13.96
CA LEU A 163 -5.63 -21.04 -12.56
C LEU A 163 -4.47 -21.64 -11.75
N ARG A 164 -3.58 -20.80 -11.26
CA ARG A 164 -2.53 -21.22 -10.34
C ARG A 164 -3.08 -21.09 -8.92
N ASP A 165 -3.19 -22.21 -8.26
CA ASP A 165 -3.43 -22.24 -6.82
C ASP A 165 -2.07 -22.10 -6.13
N PHE A 166 -1.80 -20.88 -5.62
CA PHE A 166 -0.58 -20.62 -4.87
C PHE A 166 -0.83 -20.99 -3.42
N LYS A 167 -0.21 -22.07 -2.96
CA LYS A 167 -0.11 -22.37 -1.54
C LYS A 167 1.02 -21.53 -0.95
N GLU A 168 0.70 -20.75 0.06
CA GLU A 168 1.72 -20.12 0.88
C GLU A 168 2.59 -21.20 1.52
N LEU A 169 3.90 -21.12 1.28
CA LEU A 169 4.85 -22.05 1.90
C LEU A 169 5.07 -21.59 3.34
N ASP A 170 4.81 -22.48 4.27
CA ASP A 170 5.23 -22.29 5.66
C ASP A 170 6.76 -22.34 5.73
N LYS A 171 7.38 -21.16 5.66
CA LYS A 171 8.84 -21.00 5.64
C LYS A 171 9.49 -21.36 6.98
N GLU A 172 8.73 -21.30 8.07
CA GLU A 172 9.21 -21.59 9.41
C GLU A 172 9.34 -23.10 9.65
N ASN A 173 8.48 -23.90 9.01
CA ASN A 173 8.38 -25.36 9.21
C ASN A 173 8.88 -26.17 8.00
N VAL A 174 9.66 -25.58 7.09
CA VAL A 174 10.25 -26.33 5.97
C VAL A 174 11.36 -27.26 6.47
N THR A 175 11.13 -28.57 6.42
CA THR A 175 12.16 -29.56 6.69
C THR A 175 13.04 -29.74 5.45
N LEU A 176 14.23 -29.19 5.47
CA LEU A 176 15.23 -29.40 4.42
C LEU A 176 16.24 -30.47 4.86
N PRO A 177 16.74 -31.34 3.96
CA PRO A 177 17.88 -32.21 4.27
C PRO A 177 19.08 -31.38 4.72
N ALA A 178 19.76 -31.82 5.80
CA ALA A 178 20.87 -31.08 6.42
C ALA A 178 21.97 -30.66 5.42
N GLU A 179 22.22 -31.47 4.41
CA GLU A 179 23.15 -31.19 3.30
C GLU A 179 22.77 -30.02 2.41
N LYS A 180 21.46 -29.63 2.40
CA LYS A 180 20.93 -28.51 1.61
C LYS A 180 20.78 -27.22 2.43
N ILE A 181 21.10 -27.24 3.72
CA ILE A 181 20.97 -26.08 4.63
C ILE A 181 22.20 -25.14 4.56
N LYS A 182 23.12 -25.33 3.66
CA LYS A 182 24.19 -24.34 3.44
C LYS A 182 23.57 -23.05 2.89
N LYS A 183 23.14 -22.18 3.80
CA LYS A 183 22.76 -20.81 3.45
C LYS A 183 24.04 -20.00 3.40
N PRO A 184 24.54 -19.57 2.23
CA PRO A 184 25.55 -18.52 2.20
C PRO A 184 24.95 -17.28 2.86
N ALA A 185 25.77 -16.53 3.59
CA ALA A 185 25.34 -15.25 4.12
C ALA A 185 24.86 -14.37 2.95
N ARG A 186 23.72 -13.73 3.11
CA ARG A 186 23.26 -12.74 2.11
C ARG A 186 24.24 -11.57 2.11
N ALA A 187 24.60 -11.10 0.93
CA ALA A 187 25.27 -9.83 0.78
C ALA A 187 24.37 -8.71 1.31
N GLU A 188 24.88 -7.89 2.21
CA GLU A 188 24.16 -6.74 2.75
C GLU A 188 24.21 -5.58 1.75
N VAL A 189 23.11 -4.83 1.68
CA VAL A 189 23.04 -3.61 0.88
C VAL A 189 23.86 -2.54 1.61
N VAL A 190 24.86 -1.99 0.92
CA VAL A 190 25.67 -0.89 1.43
C VAL A 190 25.11 0.42 0.93
N ILE A 191 24.94 1.39 1.82
CA ILE A 191 24.50 2.75 1.49
C ILE A 191 25.71 3.64 1.29
N ASP A 192 25.74 4.38 0.19
CA ASP A 192 26.76 5.42 -0.05
C ASP A 192 26.35 6.71 0.70
N PRO A 193 27.07 7.08 1.76
CA PRO A 193 26.70 8.23 2.58
C PRO A 193 26.75 9.57 1.83
N LYS A 194 27.42 9.61 0.67
CA LYS A 194 27.47 10.82 -0.18
C LYS A 194 26.21 11.02 -1.00
N LYS A 195 25.45 9.96 -1.19
CA LYS A 195 24.21 9.98 -1.99
C LYS A 195 22.95 10.10 -1.13
N VAL A 196 23.05 9.86 0.19
CA VAL A 196 21.95 10.08 1.13
C VAL A 196 21.45 11.52 1.01
N LYS A 197 20.12 11.70 1.02
CA LYS A 197 19.44 13.00 0.80
C LYS A 197 19.62 13.61 -0.58
N THR A 198 20.06 12.84 -1.56
CA THR A 198 20.08 13.25 -2.96
C THR A 198 18.91 12.62 -3.73
N MET A 199 18.73 13.03 -5.00
CA MET A 199 17.76 12.40 -5.91
C MET A 199 18.33 11.13 -6.60
N CYS A 200 19.53 10.68 -6.21
CA CYS A 200 20.18 9.51 -6.78
C CYS A 200 19.93 8.28 -5.91
N ASP A 201 19.97 7.09 -6.51
CA ASP A 201 20.00 5.83 -5.76
C ASP A 201 21.26 5.78 -4.89
N ASP A 202 21.07 5.69 -3.60
CA ASP A 202 22.14 5.68 -2.60
C ASP A 202 22.69 4.27 -2.32
N ARG A 203 22.11 3.23 -2.91
CA ARG A 203 22.56 1.86 -2.78
C ARG A 203 23.78 1.58 -3.66
N VAL A 204 24.79 0.94 -3.06
CA VAL A 204 25.96 0.48 -3.80
C VAL A 204 25.63 -0.83 -4.49
N THR A 205 25.91 -0.93 -5.79
CA THR A 205 25.73 -2.14 -6.57
C THR A 205 26.61 -3.28 -6.03
N PHE A 206 26.07 -4.49 -5.97
CA PHE A 206 26.82 -5.67 -5.59
C PHE A 206 28.00 -5.94 -6.54
N THR A 207 29.09 -6.42 -5.95
CA THR A 207 30.24 -6.89 -6.72
C THR A 207 29.96 -8.25 -7.36
N GLU A 208 30.75 -8.63 -8.38
CA GLU A 208 30.64 -9.95 -8.97
C GLU A 208 30.80 -11.10 -7.97
N GLU A 209 31.65 -10.91 -6.93
CA GLU A 209 31.86 -11.91 -5.88
C GLU A 209 30.64 -12.05 -4.96
N GLN A 210 29.91 -10.97 -4.74
CA GLN A 210 28.67 -10.96 -3.93
C GLN A 210 27.47 -11.57 -4.68
N ILE A 211 27.54 -11.62 -6.02
CA ILE A 211 26.47 -12.18 -6.88
C ILE A 211 26.66 -13.68 -7.06
N LYS A 212 27.88 -14.21 -7.00
CA LYS A 212 28.23 -15.64 -7.14
C LYS A 212 27.95 -16.42 -5.86
#